data_74bce248ac1f1830518ee0dbbf752a9b
#
_entry.id   74bce248ac1f1830518ee0dbbf752a9b
#
_cell.length_a   1.000
_cell.length_b   1.000
_cell.length_c   1.000
_cell.angle_alpha   90.00
_cell.angle_beta   90.00
_cell.angle_gamma   90.00
#
_symmetry.space_group_name_H-M   'P 1'
#
loop_
_entity.id
_entity.type
_entity.pdbx_description
1 polymer ?
#
loop_
_entity_poly.entity_id
_entity_poly.type
_entity_poly.pdbx_seq_one_letter_code
_entity_poly.pdbx_strand_id
1 'polypeptide(L)'
;MTDNYGENWRLLTKSNGIPSDHFVRAVAEDPARKGLIYAGTEFGAYVSFNNGESWNSLQLNLPHVPITDMEVTQNDLAISTQGRGFWLLDKINVLQEINDVLLKSNEIHIFKPETALRTTLGGGWRSGGVSFENDISFYVPKDIPINDIDLSLIHI
;
A
#
# COMPACT_ATOMS: atom_id res chain seq x y z
N MET A 1 10.55 -16.79 7.97
CA MET A 1 9.94 -16.24 9.19
C MET A 1 9.98 -17.28 10.29
N THR A 2 10.14 -16.85 11.52
CA THR A 2 10.12 -17.72 12.71
C THR A 2 9.24 -17.07 13.77
N ASP A 3 8.50 -17.88 14.52
CA ASP A 3 7.64 -17.44 15.63
C ASP A 3 8.18 -17.90 17.00
N ASN A 4 9.32 -18.63 17.00
CA ASN A 4 9.94 -19.24 18.17
C ASN A 4 11.47 -18.98 18.24
N TYR A 5 11.87 -17.73 17.94
CA TYR A 5 13.26 -17.27 18.03
C TYR A 5 14.27 -18.07 17.19
N GLY A 6 13.82 -18.64 16.07
CA GLY A 6 14.71 -19.35 15.13
C GLY A 6 14.78 -20.86 15.30
N GLU A 7 14.04 -21.47 16.23
CA GLU A 7 13.98 -22.92 16.36
C GLU A 7 13.36 -23.57 15.12
N ASN A 8 12.32 -22.93 14.55
CA ASN A 8 11.69 -23.38 13.31
C ASN A 8 11.57 -22.20 12.33
N TRP A 9 11.76 -22.48 11.04
CA TRP A 9 11.67 -21.49 9.97
C TRP A 9 10.61 -21.88 8.95
N ARG A 10 9.74 -20.95 8.61
CA ARG A 10 8.74 -21.07 7.54
C ARG A 10 9.16 -20.21 6.36
N LEU A 11 9.21 -20.81 5.16
CA LEU A 11 9.43 -20.06 3.91
C LEU A 11 8.14 -19.37 3.49
N LEU A 12 8.16 -18.05 3.34
CA LEU A 12 6.98 -17.23 3.00
C LEU A 12 6.78 -17.04 1.50
N THR A 13 7.80 -17.26 0.69
CA THR A 13 7.78 -16.94 -0.74
C THR A 13 7.46 -18.12 -1.65
N LYS A 14 7.42 -19.34 -1.11
CA LYS A 14 7.20 -20.54 -1.92
C LYS A 14 5.74 -20.67 -2.33
N SER A 15 5.47 -20.53 -3.62
CA SER A 15 4.16 -20.80 -4.27
C SER A 15 3.02 -19.83 -3.95
N ASN A 16 3.30 -18.69 -3.31
CA ASN A 16 2.28 -17.83 -2.71
C ASN A 16 2.20 -16.44 -3.35
N GLY A 17 2.47 -16.31 -4.65
CA GLY A 17 2.31 -15.05 -5.40
C GLY A 17 3.60 -14.33 -5.77
N ILE A 18 4.75 -14.63 -5.13
CA ILE A 18 6.06 -14.18 -5.61
C ILE A 18 6.63 -15.27 -6.52
N PRO A 19 6.98 -14.96 -7.79
CA PRO A 19 7.63 -15.92 -8.70
C PRO A 19 8.94 -16.46 -8.12
N SER A 20 9.27 -17.70 -8.41
CA SER A 20 10.44 -18.38 -7.82
C SER A 20 11.80 -17.80 -8.22
N ASP A 21 11.84 -17.06 -9.31
CA ASP A 21 13.01 -16.34 -9.85
C ASP A 21 13.10 -14.89 -9.32
N HIS A 22 12.11 -14.43 -8.56
CA HIS A 22 12.13 -13.11 -7.92
C HIS A 22 12.75 -13.21 -6.53
N PHE A 23 14.06 -13.02 -6.43
CA PHE A 23 14.77 -13.06 -5.15
C PHE A 23 14.40 -11.85 -4.28
N VAL A 24 13.94 -12.13 -3.05
CA VAL A 24 13.63 -11.09 -2.06
C VAL A 24 14.93 -10.50 -1.51
N ARG A 25 15.02 -9.18 -1.50
CA ARG A 25 16.17 -8.40 -1.02
C ARG A 25 15.85 -7.58 0.21
N ALA A 26 14.63 -7.06 0.29
CA ALA A 26 14.18 -6.23 1.40
C ALA A 26 12.82 -6.72 1.89
N VAL A 27 12.57 -6.60 3.19
CA VAL A 27 11.29 -6.93 3.83
C VAL A 27 11.03 -5.89 4.90
N ALA A 28 9.81 -5.36 4.92
CA ALA A 28 9.34 -4.45 5.96
C ALA A 28 7.96 -4.88 6.46
N GLU A 29 7.73 -4.88 7.76
CA GLU A 29 6.41 -5.07 8.37
C GLU A 29 5.79 -3.71 8.67
N ASP A 30 4.49 -3.59 8.46
CA ASP A 30 3.74 -2.38 8.77
C ASP A 30 3.65 -2.18 10.28
N PRO A 31 4.06 -1.00 10.82
CA PRO A 31 4.05 -0.75 12.26
C PRO A 31 2.64 -0.58 12.85
N ALA A 32 1.65 -0.20 12.02
CA ALA A 32 0.28 0.02 12.45
C ALA A 32 -0.60 -1.24 12.31
N ARG A 33 -0.25 -2.14 11.37
CA ARG A 33 -1.03 -3.35 11.10
C ARG A 33 -0.17 -4.60 11.10
N LYS A 34 -0.29 -5.39 12.16
CA LYS A 34 0.37 -6.69 12.26
C LYS A 34 -0.02 -7.62 11.10
N GLY A 35 0.98 -8.25 10.48
CA GLY A 35 0.80 -9.19 9.37
C GLY A 35 0.63 -8.56 7.99
N LEU A 36 0.64 -7.23 7.89
CA LEU A 36 0.84 -6.52 6.64
C LEU A 36 2.34 -6.41 6.41
N ILE A 37 2.82 -7.10 5.38
CA ILE A 37 4.25 -7.22 5.09
C ILE A 37 4.52 -6.79 3.65
N TYR A 38 5.58 -6.03 3.45
CA TYR A 38 6.07 -5.62 2.15
C TYR A 38 7.35 -6.36 1.82
N ALA A 39 7.51 -6.77 0.57
CA ALA A 39 8.71 -7.45 0.09
C ALA A 39 9.23 -6.80 -1.19
N GLY A 40 10.48 -6.39 -1.17
CA GLY A 40 11.22 -5.89 -2.31
C GLY A 40 12.04 -7.01 -2.95
N THR A 41 11.92 -7.16 -4.26
CA THR A 41 12.60 -8.19 -5.03
C THR A 41 13.54 -7.60 -6.09
N GLU A 42 14.18 -8.46 -6.87
CA GLU A 42 14.96 -8.10 -8.07
C GLU A 42 14.12 -7.37 -9.13
N PHE A 43 12.80 -7.55 -9.16
CA PHE A 43 11.93 -7.11 -10.25
C PHE A 43 10.80 -6.18 -9.80
N GLY A 44 10.74 -5.82 -8.52
CA GLY A 44 9.72 -4.93 -8.00
C GLY A 44 9.22 -5.28 -6.61
N ALA A 45 8.10 -4.69 -6.21
CA ALA A 45 7.54 -4.80 -4.87
C ALA A 45 6.30 -5.70 -4.80
N TYR A 46 6.13 -6.34 -3.65
CA TYR A 46 5.00 -7.18 -3.30
C TYR A 46 4.46 -6.82 -1.92
N VAL A 47 3.18 -7.10 -1.70
CA VAL A 47 2.50 -6.91 -0.43
C VAL A 47 1.76 -8.18 -0.01
N SER A 48 1.81 -8.49 1.26
CA SER A 48 1.03 -9.54 1.90
C SER A 48 0.14 -8.94 2.97
N PHE A 49 -1.14 -9.30 2.97
CA PHE A 49 -2.13 -8.86 3.96
C PHE A 49 -2.37 -9.90 5.08
N ASN A 50 -1.73 -11.06 5.00
CA ASN A 50 -1.97 -12.25 5.82
C ASN A 50 -0.68 -12.91 6.31
N ASN A 51 0.27 -12.10 6.79
CA ASN A 51 1.50 -12.58 7.41
C ASN A 51 2.36 -13.47 6.48
N GLY A 52 2.39 -13.13 5.18
CA GLY A 52 3.18 -13.84 4.17
C GLY A 52 2.57 -15.15 3.67
N GLU A 53 1.30 -15.43 3.96
CA GLU A 53 0.62 -16.60 3.42
C GLU A 53 0.31 -16.47 1.93
N SER A 54 0.02 -15.26 1.48
CA SER A 54 -0.12 -14.93 0.06
C SER A 54 0.44 -13.55 -0.25
N TRP A 55 0.88 -13.36 -1.49
CA TRP A 55 1.49 -12.12 -1.94
C TRP A 55 0.79 -11.59 -3.18
N ASN A 56 0.63 -10.28 -3.23
CA ASN A 56 0.11 -9.55 -4.38
C ASN A 56 1.18 -8.59 -4.89
N SER A 57 1.23 -8.36 -6.18
CA SER A 57 2.12 -7.36 -6.75
C SER A 57 1.73 -5.97 -6.29
N LEU A 58 2.70 -5.20 -5.82
CA LEU A 58 2.58 -3.79 -5.45
C LEU A 58 3.37 -2.93 -6.45
N GLN A 59 3.29 -3.26 -7.73
CA GLN A 59 4.11 -2.61 -8.75
C GLN A 59 3.65 -1.17 -9.04
N LEU A 60 2.35 -0.92 -9.10
CA LEU A 60 1.80 0.40 -9.46
C LEU A 60 2.57 1.03 -10.62
N ASN A 61 3.12 2.24 -10.43
CA ASN A 61 3.99 2.93 -11.36
C ASN A 61 5.50 2.73 -11.10
N LEU A 62 5.86 1.87 -10.14
CA LEU A 62 7.24 1.52 -9.84
C LEU A 62 7.88 0.79 -11.04
N PRO A 63 9.07 1.17 -11.50
CA PRO A 63 9.74 0.46 -12.57
C PRO A 63 10.16 -0.96 -12.13
N HIS A 64 10.29 -1.87 -13.10
CA HIS A 64 10.82 -3.22 -12.85
C HIS A 64 12.34 -3.16 -12.63
N VAL A 65 12.74 -2.92 -11.41
CA VAL A 65 14.15 -2.78 -10.99
C VAL A 65 14.36 -3.44 -9.63
N PRO A 66 15.58 -3.83 -9.29
CA PRO A 66 15.88 -4.37 -7.98
C PRO A 66 15.58 -3.35 -6.87
N ILE A 67 14.82 -3.78 -5.88
CA ILE A 67 14.57 -3.03 -4.64
C ILE A 67 15.75 -3.30 -3.72
N THR A 68 16.35 -2.25 -3.19
CA THR A 68 17.52 -2.37 -2.31
C THR A 68 17.16 -2.27 -0.84
N ASP A 69 16.13 -1.50 -0.51
CA ASP A 69 15.62 -1.35 0.85
C ASP A 69 14.18 -0.83 0.86
N MET A 70 13.48 -1.04 1.97
CA MET A 70 12.10 -0.61 2.20
C MET A 70 11.94 -0.14 3.65
N GLU A 71 11.32 1.03 3.82
CA GLU A 71 11.00 1.58 5.14
C GLU A 71 9.51 1.95 5.19
N VAL A 72 8.83 1.51 6.23
CA VAL A 72 7.42 1.82 6.44
C VAL A 72 7.29 2.79 7.59
N THR A 73 6.67 3.93 7.32
CA THR A 73 6.23 4.88 8.35
C THR A 73 4.76 4.61 8.70
N GLN A 74 4.14 5.50 9.50
CA GLN A 74 2.72 5.33 9.81
C GLN A 74 1.81 5.42 8.59
N ASN A 75 2.16 6.25 7.61
CA ASN A 75 1.30 6.56 6.47
C ASN A 75 1.96 6.33 5.12
N ASP A 76 3.27 6.05 5.07
CA ASP A 76 4.03 6.01 3.83
C ASP A 76 4.94 4.79 3.78
N LEU A 77 5.15 4.28 2.56
CA LEU A 77 6.15 3.28 2.24
C LEU A 77 7.22 3.90 1.34
N ALA A 78 8.42 4.05 1.88
CA ALA A 78 9.59 4.49 1.14
C ALA A 78 10.35 3.28 0.57
N ILE A 79 10.71 3.35 -0.70
CA ILE A 79 11.40 2.27 -1.43
C ILE A 79 12.66 2.83 -2.05
N SER A 80 13.80 2.23 -1.78
CA SER A 80 15.04 2.50 -2.50
C SER A 80 15.26 1.47 -3.61
N THR A 81 15.75 1.93 -4.75
CA THR A 81 15.92 1.10 -5.95
C THR A 81 17.32 1.15 -6.49
N GLN A 82 17.75 0.11 -7.18
CA GLN A 82 19.01 0.12 -7.87
C GLN A 82 18.91 0.92 -9.18
N GLY A 83 19.48 2.13 -9.18
CA GLY A 83 19.62 2.96 -10.37
C GLY A 83 18.40 3.77 -10.78
N ARG A 84 17.30 3.75 -10.00
CA ARG A 84 16.08 4.54 -10.24
C ARG A 84 15.67 5.43 -9.08
N GLY A 85 16.60 5.67 -8.13
CA GLY A 85 16.39 6.56 -6.99
C GLY A 85 15.43 6.01 -5.94
N PHE A 86 14.80 6.94 -5.23
CA PHE A 86 13.82 6.66 -4.18
C PHE A 86 12.40 6.84 -4.69
N TRP A 87 11.52 5.98 -4.22
CA TRP A 87 10.09 6.02 -4.51
C TRP A 87 9.33 6.09 -3.22
N LEU A 88 8.25 6.85 -3.21
CA LEU A 88 7.37 6.99 -2.08
C LEU A 88 5.95 6.60 -2.49
N LEU A 89 5.37 5.63 -1.80
CA LEU A 89 3.95 5.37 -1.82
C LEU A 89 3.37 6.01 -0.57
N ASP A 90 2.73 7.14 -0.75
CA ASP A 90 2.03 7.87 0.30
C ASP A 90 0.63 7.30 0.56
N LYS A 91 0.07 7.61 1.74
CA LYS A 91 -1.29 7.25 2.12
C LYS A 91 -1.56 5.73 2.09
N ILE A 92 -0.65 4.93 2.67
CA ILE A 92 -0.81 3.47 2.75
C ILE A 92 -1.91 3.01 3.73
N ASN A 93 -2.61 3.93 4.38
CA ASN A 93 -3.77 3.65 5.23
C ASN A 93 -4.81 2.76 4.53
N VAL A 94 -5.00 2.94 3.22
CA VAL A 94 -5.85 2.06 2.40
C VAL A 94 -5.38 0.60 2.47
N LEU A 95 -4.08 0.35 2.34
CA LEU A 95 -3.52 -1.00 2.45
C LEU A 95 -3.66 -1.56 3.87
N GLN A 96 -3.61 -0.69 4.88
CA GLN A 96 -3.80 -1.08 6.27
C GLN A 96 -5.23 -1.53 6.59
N GLU A 97 -6.24 -1.03 5.86
CA GLU A 97 -7.65 -1.41 6.03
C GLU A 97 -8.07 -2.64 5.19
N ILE A 98 -7.34 -2.96 4.10
CA ILE A 98 -7.63 -4.11 3.24
C ILE A 98 -7.45 -5.42 4.02
N ASN A 99 -8.49 -6.26 4.04
CA ASN A 99 -8.46 -7.59 4.65
C ASN A 99 -9.12 -8.64 3.74
N ASP A 100 -8.97 -9.91 4.09
CA ASP A 100 -9.51 -11.02 3.29
C ASP A 100 -11.03 -10.98 3.14
N VAL A 101 -11.74 -10.39 4.09
CA VAL A 101 -13.21 -10.24 4.04
C VAL A 101 -13.57 -9.21 2.97
N LEU A 102 -12.88 -8.08 2.96
CA LEU A 102 -13.07 -7.02 1.96
C LEU A 102 -12.73 -7.53 0.55
N LEU A 103 -11.60 -8.23 0.39
CA LEU A 103 -11.17 -8.76 -0.91
C LEU A 103 -12.11 -9.83 -1.49
N LYS A 104 -12.90 -10.49 -0.64
CA LYS A 104 -13.93 -11.48 -1.03
C LYS A 104 -15.34 -10.90 -1.10
N SER A 105 -15.51 -9.66 -0.70
CA SER A 105 -16.81 -8.97 -0.75
C SER A 105 -17.15 -8.56 -2.18
N ASN A 106 -18.44 -8.64 -2.52
CA ASN A 106 -18.98 -8.11 -3.77
C ASN A 106 -19.60 -6.71 -3.58
N GLU A 107 -19.25 -6.03 -2.48
CA GLU A 107 -19.75 -4.71 -2.16
C GLU A 107 -18.67 -3.66 -2.36
N ILE A 108 -19.06 -2.46 -2.76
CA ILE A 108 -18.17 -1.31 -2.82
C ILE A 108 -17.86 -0.89 -1.38
N HIS A 109 -16.57 -0.71 -1.08
CA HIS A 109 -16.13 -0.24 0.22
C HIS A 109 -15.44 1.13 0.10
N ILE A 110 -15.85 2.09 0.92
CA ILE A 110 -15.22 3.40 1.03
C ILE A 110 -14.28 3.37 2.22
N PHE A 111 -13.00 3.61 1.98
CA PHE A 111 -11.99 3.69 3.03
C PHE A 111 -12.17 4.98 3.85
N LYS A 112 -11.80 4.92 5.12
CA LYS A 112 -11.84 6.10 5.96
C LYS A 112 -10.90 7.16 5.42
N PRO A 113 -11.38 8.36 5.06
CA PRO A 113 -10.53 9.44 4.60
C PRO A 113 -9.63 9.94 5.74
N GLU A 114 -8.45 10.43 5.38
CA GLU A 114 -7.58 11.09 6.34
C GLU A 114 -8.23 12.36 6.90
N THR A 115 -7.76 12.77 8.09
CA THR A 115 -8.26 14.00 8.73
C THR A 115 -7.80 15.21 7.93
N ALA A 116 -8.74 15.89 7.28
CA ALA A 116 -8.47 17.13 6.60
C ALA A 116 -8.27 18.29 7.59
N LEU A 117 -7.12 18.93 7.55
CA LEU A 117 -6.88 20.15 8.29
C LEU A 117 -7.28 21.36 7.43
N ARG A 118 -8.35 22.05 7.83
CA ARG A 118 -8.71 23.32 7.21
C ARG A 118 -7.83 24.43 7.80
N THR A 119 -6.81 24.87 7.07
CA THR A 119 -6.00 26.02 7.45
C THR A 119 -6.45 27.26 6.67
N THR A 120 -6.74 28.35 7.37
CA THR A 120 -6.86 29.68 6.77
C THR A 120 -5.45 30.27 6.75
N LEU A 121 -4.78 30.19 5.61
CA LEU A 121 -3.55 30.96 5.39
C LEU A 121 -3.97 32.44 5.26
N GLY A 122 -3.57 33.26 6.24
CA GLY A 122 -3.79 34.70 6.22
C GLY A 122 -3.26 35.31 4.91
N GLY A 123 -4.09 36.10 4.26
CA GLY A 123 -3.80 36.69 2.95
C GLY A 123 -2.56 37.58 2.95
N GLY A 124 -1.51 37.11 2.31
CA GLY A 124 -0.37 37.88 1.85
C GLY A 124 -0.30 37.77 0.33
N TRP A 125 0.05 38.81 -0.33
CA TRP A 125 0.04 39.02 -1.80
C TRP A 125 0.88 38.03 -2.64
N ARG A 126 1.37 36.92 -2.07
CA ARG A 126 2.15 35.89 -2.74
C ARG A 126 1.87 34.47 -2.25
N SER A 127 0.67 34.17 -1.82
CA SER A 127 0.32 32.76 -1.53
C SER A 127 -0.02 32.07 -2.86
N GLY A 128 0.94 31.36 -3.43
CA GLY A 128 0.61 30.25 -4.32
C GLY A 128 -0.34 29.34 -3.54
N GLY A 129 -1.56 29.13 -4.06
CA GLY A 129 -2.57 28.35 -3.37
C GLY A 129 -2.02 26.96 -3.07
N VAL A 130 -1.97 26.61 -1.78
CA VAL A 130 -1.76 25.23 -1.36
C VAL A 130 -3.08 24.53 -1.59
N SER A 131 -3.15 23.69 -2.61
CA SER A 131 -4.28 22.79 -2.81
C SER A 131 -4.19 21.68 -1.79
N PHE A 132 -5.14 21.61 -0.87
CA PHE A 132 -5.30 20.45 0.01
C PHE A 132 -6.22 19.47 -0.72
N GLU A 133 -5.65 18.47 -1.37
CA GLU A 133 -6.41 17.41 -2.02
C GLU A 133 -6.83 16.40 -0.94
N ASN A 134 -8.12 16.33 -0.67
CA ASN A 134 -8.71 15.25 0.10
C ASN A 134 -9.12 14.16 -0.88
N ASP A 135 -8.35 13.08 -0.89
CA ASP A 135 -8.68 11.91 -1.68
C ASP A 135 -9.68 11.04 -0.92
N ILE A 136 -10.70 10.60 -1.62
CA ILE A 136 -11.61 9.56 -1.14
C ILE A 136 -11.25 8.28 -1.89
N SER A 137 -10.67 7.33 -1.16
CA SER A 137 -10.30 6.03 -1.72
C SER A 137 -11.44 5.03 -1.52
N PHE A 138 -11.67 4.18 -2.52
CA PHE A 138 -12.70 3.14 -2.44
C PHE A 138 -12.25 1.87 -3.16
N TYR A 139 -12.72 0.74 -2.67
CA TYR A 139 -12.53 -0.56 -3.29
C TYR A 139 -13.75 -0.89 -4.14
N VAL A 140 -13.51 -1.35 -5.37
CA VAL A 140 -14.53 -1.83 -6.29
C VAL A 140 -14.25 -3.29 -6.63
N PRO A 141 -15.18 -4.21 -6.36
CA PRO A 141 -15.08 -5.58 -6.83
C PRO A 141 -14.94 -5.67 -8.35
N LYS A 142 -14.22 -6.67 -8.85
CA LYS A 142 -13.95 -6.85 -10.30
C LYS A 142 -15.21 -6.98 -11.16
N ASP A 143 -16.29 -7.47 -10.56
CA ASP A 143 -17.55 -7.74 -11.26
C ASP A 143 -18.44 -6.50 -11.41
N ILE A 144 -18.08 -5.39 -10.79
CA ILE A 144 -18.80 -4.11 -10.90
C ILE A 144 -18.11 -3.23 -11.94
N PRO A 145 -18.78 -2.88 -13.05
CA PRO A 145 -18.22 -1.97 -14.04
C PRO A 145 -18.02 -0.58 -13.43
N ILE A 146 -16.82 -0.02 -13.59
CA ILE A 146 -16.48 1.31 -13.02
C ILE A 146 -17.43 2.40 -13.57
N ASN A 147 -17.95 2.24 -14.79
CA ASN A 147 -18.85 3.21 -15.42
C ASN A 147 -20.24 3.26 -14.78
N ASP A 148 -20.60 2.27 -13.96
CA ASP A 148 -21.89 2.20 -13.26
C ASP A 148 -21.81 2.78 -11.84
N ILE A 149 -20.64 3.36 -11.46
CA ILE A 149 -20.45 3.98 -10.15
C ILE A 149 -20.76 5.46 -10.26
N ASP A 150 -21.85 5.86 -9.61
CA ASP A 150 -22.24 7.27 -9.46
C ASP A 150 -21.86 7.76 -8.05
N LEU A 151 -21.01 8.79 -7.98
CA LEU A 151 -20.59 9.40 -6.73
C LEU A 151 -21.34 10.72 -6.55
N SER A 152 -22.27 10.77 -5.59
CA SER A 152 -22.93 12.01 -5.20
C SER A 152 -22.39 12.50 -3.85
N LEU A 153 -21.96 13.78 -3.81
CA LEU A 153 -21.61 14.46 -2.57
C LEU A 153 -22.86 15.20 -2.06
N ILE A 154 -23.36 14.78 -0.91
CA ILE A 154 -24.45 15.48 -0.22
C ILE A 154 -23.80 16.43 0.77
N HIS A 155 -23.97 17.74 0.56
CA HIS A 155 -23.66 18.73 1.57
C HIS A 155 -24.76 18.70 2.64
N ILE A 156 -24.38 18.35 3.85
CA ILE A 156 -25.19 18.48 5.06
C ILE A 156 -24.86 19.81 5.73
#